data_594e37113b5b3d4632c86fbb9175a70c
#
_entry.id   594e37113b5b3d4632c86fbb9175a70c
#
_cell.length_a   1.000
_cell.length_b   1.000
_cell.length_c   1.000
_cell.angle_alpha   90.00
_cell.angle_beta   90.00
_cell.angle_gamma   90.00
#
_symmetry.space_group_name_H-M   'P 1'
#
loop_
_entity.id
_entity.type
_entity.pdbx_description
1 polymer ?
#
loop_
_entity_poly.entity_id
_entity_poly.type
_entity_poly.pdbx_seq_one_letter_code
_entity_poly.pdbx_strand_id
1 'polypeptide(L)'
;MAIMTKSQFTEKFGTDEHFAEWMDIIENSGDYAEMYSDTVYADDGNKAGEYEERAEAVWKNGEMFINHYVRTEDVNGYEDEVDDCDEAEDAILTAYDEARYDADMWEAEKRNLWNDFM
;
A
#
# COMPACT_ATOMS: atom_id res chain seq x y z
N MET A 1 2.22 9.36 -4.73
CA MET A 1 0.91 10.03 -4.55
C MET A 1 0.54 10.82 -5.79
N ALA A 2 -0.63 10.60 -6.35
CA ALA A 2 -1.09 11.31 -7.55
C ALA A 2 -2.30 12.19 -7.20
N ILE A 3 -2.10 13.49 -7.21
CA ILE A 3 -3.17 14.48 -7.02
C ILE A 3 -3.68 14.89 -8.41
N MET A 4 -4.96 14.74 -8.63
CA MET A 4 -5.58 14.99 -9.93
C MET A 4 -6.89 15.78 -9.77
N THR A 5 -7.34 16.39 -10.88
CA THR A 5 -8.65 17.04 -10.92
C THR A 5 -9.76 15.98 -10.94
N LYS A 6 -10.99 16.40 -10.59
CA LYS A 6 -12.16 15.52 -10.71
C LYS A 6 -12.33 15.01 -12.16
N SER A 7 -12.07 15.85 -13.15
CA SER A 7 -12.14 15.47 -14.57
C SER A 7 -11.13 14.38 -14.92
N GLN A 8 -9.90 14.50 -14.44
CA GLN A 8 -8.85 13.49 -14.65
C GLN A 8 -9.19 12.17 -13.98
N PHE A 9 -9.72 12.22 -12.76
CA PHE A 9 -10.16 11.04 -12.03
C PHE A 9 -11.33 10.35 -12.76
N THR A 10 -12.31 11.13 -13.24
CA THR A 10 -13.44 10.62 -14.01
C THR A 10 -12.99 9.96 -15.32
N GLU A 11 -12.03 10.57 -16.03
CA GLU A 11 -11.47 10.01 -17.25
C GLU A 11 -10.81 8.64 -16.98
N LYS A 12 -10.08 8.54 -15.88
CA LYS A 12 -9.36 7.31 -15.53
C LYS A 12 -10.25 6.20 -14.99
N PHE A 13 -11.22 6.52 -14.15
CA PHE A 13 -12.01 5.55 -13.38
C PHE A 13 -13.52 5.59 -13.65
N GLY A 14 -14.00 6.52 -14.47
CA GLY A 14 -15.43 6.78 -14.65
C GLY A 14 -16.24 5.64 -15.25
N THR A 15 -15.60 4.66 -15.89
CA THR A 15 -16.24 3.48 -16.46
C THR A 15 -16.38 2.32 -15.47
N ASP A 16 -15.77 2.43 -14.29
CA ASP A 16 -15.89 1.41 -13.26
C ASP A 16 -17.29 1.40 -12.64
N GLU A 17 -17.81 0.22 -12.36
CA GLU A 17 -19.16 0.06 -11.80
C GLU A 17 -19.32 0.67 -10.40
N HIS A 18 -18.23 0.82 -9.64
CA HIS A 18 -18.22 1.40 -8.30
C HIS A 18 -17.89 2.90 -8.28
N PHE A 19 -17.66 3.51 -9.44
CA PHE A 19 -17.25 4.92 -9.53
C PHE A 19 -18.20 5.87 -8.80
N ALA A 20 -19.50 5.69 -8.97
CA ALA A 20 -20.51 6.53 -8.31
C ALA A 20 -20.44 6.44 -6.77
N GLU A 21 -20.18 5.26 -6.24
CA GLU A 21 -20.00 5.04 -4.80
C GLU A 21 -18.76 5.76 -4.29
N TRP A 22 -17.64 5.64 -5.01
CA TRP A 22 -16.40 6.33 -4.66
C TRP A 22 -16.58 7.85 -4.65
N MET A 23 -17.20 8.39 -5.68
CA MET A 23 -17.45 9.84 -5.77
C MET A 23 -18.37 10.35 -4.67
N ASP A 24 -19.37 9.58 -4.28
CA ASP A 24 -20.25 9.93 -3.18
C ASP A 24 -19.49 10.03 -1.86
N ILE A 25 -18.62 9.07 -1.58
CA ILE A 25 -17.76 9.08 -0.37
C ILE A 25 -16.79 10.25 -0.41
N ILE A 26 -16.11 10.48 -1.53
CA ILE A 26 -15.12 11.55 -1.71
C ILE A 26 -15.76 12.93 -1.53
N GLU A 27 -16.91 13.16 -2.14
CA GLU A 27 -17.56 14.48 -2.15
C GLU A 27 -18.38 14.76 -0.88
N ASN A 28 -19.00 13.76 -0.28
CA ASN A 28 -20.01 13.98 0.74
C ASN A 28 -19.65 13.51 2.15
N SER A 29 -18.76 12.51 2.30
CA SER A 29 -18.43 11.99 3.63
C SER A 29 -17.17 12.61 4.25
N GLY A 30 -16.30 13.21 3.45
CA GLY A 30 -15.02 13.74 3.92
C GLY A 30 -14.00 12.65 4.27
N ASP A 31 -14.27 11.42 3.88
CA ASP A 31 -13.43 10.25 4.13
C ASP A 31 -12.81 9.74 2.82
N TYR A 32 -11.90 8.79 2.92
CA TYR A 32 -11.35 8.15 1.72
C TYR A 32 -12.30 7.05 1.21
N ALA A 33 -12.32 6.87 -0.11
CA ALA A 33 -12.99 5.75 -0.75
C ALA A 33 -12.00 4.61 -0.94
N GLU A 34 -12.32 3.41 -0.47
CA GLU A 34 -11.57 2.20 -0.75
C GLU A 34 -11.94 1.68 -2.14
N MET A 35 -11.00 1.67 -3.06
CA MET A 35 -11.23 1.25 -4.45
C MET A 35 -10.91 -0.22 -4.67
N TYR A 36 -9.86 -0.72 -4.04
CA TYR A 36 -9.40 -2.09 -4.18
C TYR A 36 -8.46 -2.45 -3.03
N SER A 37 -8.52 -3.69 -2.58
CA SER A 37 -7.57 -4.20 -1.59
C SER A 37 -7.17 -5.64 -1.91
N ASP A 38 -5.96 -6.02 -1.54
CA ASP A 38 -5.47 -7.38 -1.70
C ASP A 38 -4.41 -7.71 -0.65
N THR A 39 -4.19 -9.00 -0.47
CA THR A 39 -3.15 -9.54 0.39
C THR A 39 -2.02 -10.07 -0.49
N VAL A 40 -0.79 -9.79 -0.13
CA VAL A 40 0.41 -10.23 -0.86
C VAL A 40 1.02 -11.42 -0.13
N TYR A 41 1.24 -12.52 -0.86
CA TYR A 41 1.89 -13.72 -0.36
C TYR A 41 3.28 -13.87 -0.98
N ALA A 42 4.25 -14.27 -0.17
CA ALA A 42 5.60 -14.57 -0.63
C ALA A 42 5.68 -15.97 -1.28
N ASP A 43 6.80 -16.26 -1.91
CA ASP A 43 7.06 -17.54 -2.58
C ASP A 43 6.97 -18.74 -1.65
N ASP A 44 7.22 -18.53 -0.36
CA ASP A 44 7.10 -19.58 0.68
C ASP A 44 5.67 -19.82 1.16
N GLY A 45 4.68 -19.08 0.60
CA GLY A 45 3.27 -19.17 0.93
C GLY A 45 2.84 -18.38 2.16
N ASN A 46 3.75 -17.68 2.82
CA ASN A 46 3.43 -16.82 3.97
C ASN A 46 2.94 -15.45 3.51
N LYS A 47 2.09 -14.83 4.33
CA LYS A 47 1.63 -13.46 4.10
C LYS A 47 2.80 -12.49 4.23
N ALA A 48 3.09 -11.76 3.17
CA ALA A 48 4.13 -10.73 3.16
C ALA A 48 3.60 -9.37 3.62
N GLY A 49 2.34 -9.08 3.34
CA GLY A 49 1.69 -7.82 3.68
C GLY A 49 0.36 -7.67 2.98
N GLU A 50 -0.17 -6.46 3.00
CA GLU A 50 -1.42 -6.12 2.34
C GLU A 50 -1.39 -4.68 1.82
N TYR A 51 -2.23 -4.38 0.85
CA TYR A 51 -2.37 -3.03 0.33
C TYR A 51 -3.83 -2.69 0.05
N GLU A 52 -4.10 -1.38 0.02
CA GLU A 52 -5.42 -0.83 -0.22
C GLU A 52 -5.32 0.40 -1.11
N GLU A 53 -5.97 0.35 -2.28
CA GLU A 53 -6.08 1.50 -3.18
C GLU A 53 -7.16 2.43 -2.68
N ARG A 54 -6.81 3.71 -2.51
CA ARG A 54 -7.67 4.74 -1.92
C ARG A 54 -7.74 5.99 -2.79
N ALA A 55 -8.85 6.70 -2.66
CA ALA A 55 -9.01 8.04 -3.21
C ALA A 55 -9.71 8.94 -2.18
N GLU A 56 -9.21 10.15 -2.03
CA GLU A 56 -9.76 11.13 -1.06
C GLU A 56 -9.75 12.55 -1.63
N ALA A 57 -10.63 13.40 -1.12
CA ALA A 57 -10.65 14.80 -1.52
C ALA A 57 -9.52 15.59 -0.86
N VAL A 58 -8.87 16.43 -1.64
CA VAL A 58 -7.89 17.41 -1.17
C VAL A 58 -8.34 18.78 -1.64
N TRP A 59 -8.48 19.71 -0.70
CA TRP A 59 -8.97 21.06 -1.00
C TRP A 59 -7.80 22.04 -1.04
N LYS A 60 -7.69 22.75 -2.16
CA LYS A 60 -6.70 23.81 -2.37
C LYS A 60 -7.40 25.06 -2.89
N ASN A 61 -7.31 26.16 -2.15
CA ASN A 61 -7.92 27.43 -2.52
C ASN A 61 -9.41 27.33 -2.85
N GLY A 62 -10.13 26.49 -2.10
CA GLY A 62 -11.57 26.27 -2.31
C GLY A 62 -11.92 25.33 -3.47
N GLU A 63 -10.93 24.79 -4.17
CA GLU A 63 -11.12 23.83 -5.26
C GLU A 63 -10.81 22.42 -4.81
N MET A 64 -11.67 21.46 -5.19
CA MET A 64 -11.50 20.05 -4.86
C MET A 64 -10.60 19.34 -5.86
N PHE A 65 -9.55 18.73 -5.35
CA PHE A 65 -8.72 17.76 -6.07
C PHE A 65 -8.90 16.37 -5.46
N ILE A 66 -8.50 15.34 -6.16
CA ILE A 66 -8.57 13.96 -5.65
C ILE A 66 -7.16 13.42 -5.54
N ASN A 67 -6.81 12.94 -4.35
CA ASN A 67 -5.56 12.23 -4.09
C ASN A 67 -5.82 10.73 -4.25
N HIS A 68 -5.21 10.14 -5.28
CA HIS A 68 -5.26 8.71 -5.55
C HIS A 68 -3.92 8.09 -5.13
N TYR A 69 -3.96 7.08 -4.27
CA TYR A 69 -2.76 6.44 -3.75
C TYR A 69 -3.06 4.99 -3.35
N VAL A 70 -2.01 4.22 -3.11
CA VAL A 70 -2.12 2.86 -2.57
C VAL A 70 -1.38 2.83 -1.23
N ARG A 71 -2.10 2.50 -0.17
CA ARG A 71 -1.53 2.32 1.17
C ARG A 71 -1.04 0.89 1.30
N THR A 72 0.20 0.73 1.77
CA THR A 72 0.82 -0.58 2.00
C THR A 72 1.04 -0.81 3.49
N GLU A 73 0.97 -2.07 3.89
CA GLU A 73 1.40 -2.53 5.20
C GLU A 73 2.30 -3.75 5.00
N ASP A 74 3.55 -3.67 5.40
CA ASP A 74 4.52 -4.74 5.23
C ASP A 74 4.54 -5.72 6.41
N VAL A 75 5.42 -6.72 6.34
CA VAL A 75 5.56 -7.77 7.37
C VAL A 75 5.95 -7.20 8.74
N ASN A 76 6.59 -6.04 8.78
CA ASN A 76 7.01 -5.38 10.03
C ASN A 76 5.92 -4.46 10.61
N GLY A 77 4.78 -4.35 9.95
CA GLY A 77 3.70 -3.45 10.33
C GLY A 77 3.90 -2.00 9.93
N TYR A 78 4.92 -1.69 9.13
CA TYR A 78 5.13 -0.35 8.59
C TYR A 78 4.17 -0.06 7.45
N GLU A 79 3.58 1.13 7.52
CA GLU A 79 2.67 1.64 6.51
C GLU A 79 3.39 2.64 5.61
N ASP A 80 3.12 2.56 4.30
CA ASP A 80 3.65 3.51 3.32
C ASP A 80 2.58 3.79 2.27
N GLU A 81 2.83 4.82 1.45
CA GLU A 81 1.96 5.21 0.35
C GLU A 81 2.74 5.17 -0.95
N VAL A 82 2.20 4.50 -1.95
CA VAL A 82 2.79 4.38 -3.28
C VAL A 82 1.75 4.75 -4.35
N ASP A 83 2.17 4.84 -5.61
CA ASP A 83 1.31 5.35 -6.68
C ASP A 83 0.35 4.31 -7.27
N ASP A 84 0.77 3.05 -7.35
CA ASP A 84 -0.05 1.98 -7.95
C ASP A 84 0.09 0.64 -7.22
N CYS A 85 -0.77 -0.32 -7.59
CA CYS A 85 -0.82 -1.64 -6.95
C CYS A 85 0.42 -2.50 -7.26
N ASP A 86 1.02 -2.38 -8.43
CA ASP A 86 2.24 -3.10 -8.79
C ASP A 86 3.42 -2.64 -7.94
N GLU A 87 3.55 -1.33 -7.75
CA GLU A 87 4.56 -0.74 -6.86
C GLU A 87 4.34 -1.16 -5.41
N ALA A 88 3.08 -1.24 -4.97
CA ALA A 88 2.72 -1.72 -3.63
C ALA A 88 3.15 -3.17 -3.41
N GLU A 89 2.86 -4.05 -4.36
CA GLU A 89 3.25 -5.46 -4.30
C GLU A 89 4.77 -5.62 -4.23
N ASP A 90 5.52 -4.92 -5.09
CA ASP A 90 6.97 -4.93 -5.09
C ASP A 90 7.57 -4.44 -3.78
N ALA A 91 7.05 -3.36 -3.22
CA ALA A 91 7.52 -2.80 -1.95
C ALA A 91 7.28 -3.79 -0.80
N ILE A 92 6.12 -4.42 -0.76
CA ILE A 92 5.76 -5.42 0.27
C ILE A 92 6.67 -6.65 0.18
N LEU A 93 6.88 -7.18 -1.02
CA LEU A 93 7.75 -8.35 -1.24
C LEU A 93 9.21 -8.04 -0.93
N THR A 94 9.69 -6.86 -1.28
CA THR A 94 11.05 -6.41 -0.95
C THR A 94 11.26 -6.33 0.57
N ALA A 95 10.31 -5.75 1.29
CA ALA A 95 10.36 -5.66 2.77
C ALA A 95 10.35 -7.05 3.41
N TYR A 96 9.55 -7.97 2.87
CA TYR A 96 9.51 -9.35 3.35
C TYR A 96 10.85 -10.07 3.16
N ASP A 97 11.46 -9.96 1.97
CA ASP A 97 12.75 -10.56 1.66
C ASP A 97 13.87 -9.99 2.56
N GLU A 98 13.88 -8.69 2.78
CA GLU A 98 14.83 -8.04 3.68
C GLU A 98 14.68 -8.52 5.13
N ALA A 99 13.45 -8.60 5.65
CA ALA A 99 13.19 -9.08 7.00
C ALA A 99 13.63 -10.54 7.19
N ARG A 100 13.39 -11.36 6.18
CA ARG A 100 13.80 -12.78 6.16
C ARG A 100 15.31 -12.92 6.12
N TYR A 101 15.99 -12.11 5.30
CA TYR A 101 17.44 -12.09 5.23
C TYR A 101 18.06 -11.68 6.58
N ASP A 102 17.57 -10.64 7.21
CA ASP A 102 18.02 -10.17 8.52
C ASP A 102 17.82 -11.24 9.61
N ALA A 103 16.71 -11.94 9.60
CA ALA A 103 16.44 -13.05 10.52
C ALA A 103 17.44 -14.19 10.35
N ASP A 104 17.74 -14.57 9.10
CA ASP A 104 18.72 -15.62 8.79
C ASP A 104 20.13 -15.21 9.22
N MET A 105 20.52 -13.98 9.00
CA MET A 105 21.80 -13.42 9.45
C MET A 105 21.92 -13.43 10.98
N TRP A 106 20.86 -13.02 11.67
CA TRP A 106 20.83 -13.03 13.13
C TRP A 106 21.02 -14.43 13.71
N GLU A 107 20.35 -15.43 13.14
CA GLU A 107 20.50 -16.83 13.57
C GLU A 107 21.91 -17.36 13.34
N ALA A 108 22.54 -17.01 12.20
CA ALA A 108 23.91 -17.37 11.89
C ALA A 108 24.90 -16.76 12.88
N GLU A 109 24.78 -15.50 13.21
CA GLU A 109 25.59 -14.80 14.20
C GLU A 109 25.43 -15.42 15.59
N LYS A 110 24.21 -15.71 15.98
CA LYS A 110 23.89 -16.36 17.27
C LYS A 110 24.53 -17.73 17.39
N ARG A 111 24.54 -18.51 16.31
CA ARG A 111 25.21 -19.82 16.28
C ARG A 111 26.73 -19.69 16.43
N ASN A 112 27.33 -18.71 15.75
CA ASN A 112 28.76 -18.45 15.83
C ASN A 112 29.19 -18.01 17.23
N LEU A 113 28.44 -17.13 17.87
CA LEU A 113 28.67 -16.73 19.26
C LEU A 113 28.57 -17.91 20.23
N TRP A 114 27.62 -18.79 20.01
CA TRP A 114 27.42 -19.98 20.82
C TRP A 114 28.55 -20.98 20.68
N ASN A 115 29.09 -21.13 19.49
CA ASN A 115 30.25 -21.97 19.21
C ASN A 115 31.55 -21.45 19.82
N ASP A 116 31.71 -20.12 19.92
CA ASP A 116 32.88 -19.49 20.54
C ASP A 116 32.98 -19.74 22.05
N PHE A 117 31.87 -20.04 22.68
CA PHE A 117 31.83 -20.41 24.13
C PHE A 117 32.05 -21.90 24.42
N MET A 118 32.10 -22.68 23.38
CA MET A 118 32.32 -24.15 23.49
C MET A 118 33.68 -24.55 22.97
#